data_dc35037f687e95b4b2ef91fbed1fa343
#
_entry.id   dc35037f687e95b4b2ef91fbed1fa343
#
_cell.length_a   1.000
_cell.length_b   1.000
_cell.length_c   1.000
_cell.angle_alpha   90.00
_cell.angle_beta   90.00
_cell.angle_gamma   90.00
#
_symmetry.space_group_name_H-M   'P 1'
#
loop_
_entity.id
_entity.type
_entity.pdbx_description
1 polymer ?
#
loop_
_entity_poly.entity_id
_entity_poly.type
_entity_poly.pdbx_seq_one_letter_code
_entity_poly.pdbx_strand_id
1 'polypeptide(L)'
;MMMSMRQLTIGMYCAAALLLVPGAARAQYTATPFSDPATGERYHIEASFGWWTPSPDFQIASESLGVLGTVIDAIDDLGIEQKTIPEFRIVLRPARKHKFRVDYLPMSYSATSTVHREFIFNGIKYNVNLPVSTELSWKTWHLGYEYDFVYTDRGFVGVVLQAKATDIQASIQASALGREFARAQAPLPAIGGIGRIYVVPNISITGQLDFLKIPEAIDERYQAHYWDFDLYGTVNFNDYVGAQIGYRRIDLGYVFEDDHGNFKAKGLYFSGVVRY
;
A
#
# COMPACT_ATOMS: atom_id res chain seq x y z
N MET A 1 16.82 22.70 24.92
CA MET A 1 15.95 23.62 24.16
C MET A 1 14.53 23.12 24.34
N MET A 2 13.71 23.85 25.09
CA MET A 2 12.38 23.37 25.54
C MET A 2 11.38 23.46 24.37
N MET A 3 10.93 22.34 23.87
CA MET A 3 9.80 22.27 22.94
C MET A 3 8.52 22.73 23.64
N SER A 4 7.85 23.73 23.05
CA SER A 4 6.66 24.36 23.60
C SER A 4 5.50 23.35 23.70
N MET A 5 5.01 23.12 24.91
CA MET A 5 3.83 22.30 25.24
C MET A 5 2.55 22.64 24.48
N ARG A 6 2.51 23.75 23.75
CA ARG A 6 1.34 24.20 22.96
C ARG A 6 1.08 23.39 21.69
N GLN A 7 2.10 22.82 21.07
CA GLN A 7 1.92 22.06 19.81
C GLN A 7 1.45 20.63 20.06
N LEU A 8 1.80 20.03 21.20
CA LEU A 8 1.27 18.71 21.58
C LEU A 8 -0.22 18.76 21.95
N THR A 9 -0.67 19.88 22.52
CA THR A 9 -2.07 20.06 22.92
C THR A 9 -3.02 20.18 21.73
N ILE A 10 -2.61 20.79 20.63
CA ILE A 10 -3.48 20.96 19.45
C ILE A 10 -3.69 19.63 18.72
N GLY A 11 -2.67 18.79 18.61
CA GLY A 11 -2.79 17.45 18.03
C GLY A 11 -3.70 16.52 18.83
N MET A 12 -3.70 16.65 20.15
CA MET A 12 -4.54 15.84 21.04
C MET A 12 -5.99 16.28 21.05
N TYR A 13 -6.29 17.57 20.84
CA TYR A 13 -7.66 18.08 20.75
C TYR A 13 -8.36 17.71 19.43
N CYS A 14 -7.64 17.60 18.33
CA CYS A 14 -8.22 17.10 17.07
C CYS A 14 -8.56 15.61 17.13
N ALA A 15 -7.77 14.79 17.84
CA ALA A 15 -8.07 13.37 18.04
C ALA A 15 -9.23 13.15 19.04
N ALA A 16 -9.35 14.01 20.07
CA ALA A 16 -10.42 13.93 21.05
C ALA A 16 -11.78 14.46 20.55
N ALA A 17 -11.78 15.41 19.59
CA ALA A 17 -13.02 15.95 19.02
C ALA A 17 -13.77 14.94 18.14
N LEU A 18 -13.11 13.92 17.61
CA LEU A 18 -13.73 12.82 16.86
C LEU A 18 -14.42 11.77 17.75
N LEU A 19 -14.16 11.79 19.07
CA LEU A 19 -14.76 10.87 20.04
C LEU A 19 -15.98 11.43 20.77
N LEU A 20 -16.33 12.70 20.55
CA LEU A 20 -17.39 13.40 21.27
C LEU A 20 -18.57 13.78 20.38
N VAL A 21 -18.93 12.98 19.35
CA VAL A 21 -20.25 13.11 18.73
C VAL A 21 -21.20 12.11 19.39
N PRO A 22 -21.85 12.46 20.51
CA PRO A 22 -22.87 11.61 21.08
C PRO A 22 -24.15 11.78 20.27
N GLY A 23 -24.53 10.71 19.58
CA GLY A 23 -25.93 10.33 19.58
C GLY A 23 -26.99 11.23 18.95
N ALA A 24 -26.69 12.03 17.93
CA ALA A 24 -27.72 12.78 17.21
C ALA A 24 -27.92 12.41 15.74
N ALA A 25 -27.22 11.43 15.23
CA ALA A 25 -27.51 10.84 13.91
C ALA A 25 -28.40 9.60 14.04
N ARG A 26 -29.53 9.73 14.71
CA ARG A 26 -30.71 8.94 14.32
C ARG A 26 -31.26 9.59 13.04
N ALA A 27 -30.48 9.51 11.97
CA ALA A 27 -31.06 9.64 10.64
C ALA A 27 -32.12 8.56 10.56
N GLN A 28 -33.37 8.98 10.51
CA GLN A 28 -34.54 8.15 10.26
C GLN A 28 -34.51 7.64 8.80
N TYR A 29 -33.42 6.96 8.44
CA TYR A 29 -33.42 6.08 7.28
C TYR A 29 -33.90 4.74 7.81
N THR A 30 -35.22 4.55 7.83
CA THR A 30 -35.83 3.24 7.96
C THR A 30 -35.57 2.50 6.64
N ALA A 31 -34.30 2.09 6.47
CA ALA A 31 -33.98 1.09 5.46
C ALA A 31 -34.82 -0.12 5.80
N THR A 32 -35.69 -0.55 4.88
CA THR A 32 -36.36 -1.86 4.98
C THR A 32 -35.27 -2.87 5.31
N PRO A 33 -35.36 -3.56 6.46
CA PRO A 33 -34.34 -4.53 6.81
C PRO A 33 -34.26 -5.54 5.66
N PHE A 34 -33.06 -5.85 5.18
CA PHE A 34 -32.89 -7.09 4.45
C PHE A 34 -33.27 -8.18 5.45
N SER A 35 -34.17 -9.06 5.08
CA SER A 35 -34.58 -10.20 5.90
C SER A 35 -33.42 -11.15 6.17
N ASP A 36 -32.34 -11.05 5.37
CA ASP A 36 -31.11 -11.83 5.49
C ASP A 36 -29.86 -10.95 5.33
N PRO A 37 -28.71 -11.32 5.94
CA PRO A 37 -27.43 -10.70 5.67
C PRO A 37 -27.10 -10.73 4.17
N ALA A 38 -26.32 -9.75 3.74
CA ALA A 38 -25.89 -9.68 2.35
C ALA A 38 -25.08 -10.94 1.96
N THR A 39 -25.23 -11.36 0.71
CA THR A 39 -24.55 -12.54 0.14
C THR A 39 -23.04 -12.38 0.24
N GLY A 40 -22.35 -13.40 0.75
CA GLY A 40 -20.91 -13.40 0.93
C GLY A 40 -20.42 -12.62 2.17
N GLU A 41 -21.32 -12.17 3.05
CA GLU A 41 -20.91 -11.51 4.30
C GLU A 41 -20.76 -12.51 5.47
N ARG A 42 -21.26 -13.73 5.32
CA ARG A 42 -21.12 -14.80 6.32
C ARG A 42 -19.92 -15.68 5.97
N TYR A 43 -18.75 -15.34 6.50
CA TYR A 43 -17.55 -16.16 6.31
C TYR A 43 -16.68 -16.12 7.57
N HIS A 44 -15.86 -17.15 7.73
CA HIS A 44 -14.76 -17.22 8.71
C HIS A 44 -13.41 -16.99 8.03
N ILE A 45 -13.29 -17.40 6.78
CA ILE A 45 -12.09 -17.23 5.97
C ILE A 45 -12.54 -16.68 4.60
N GLU A 46 -11.91 -15.59 4.17
CA GLU A 46 -12.00 -15.09 2.80
C GLU A 46 -10.60 -15.08 2.20
N ALA A 47 -10.44 -15.65 1.01
CA ALA A 47 -9.20 -15.57 0.26
C ALA A 47 -9.48 -14.97 -1.11
N SER A 48 -8.64 -14.05 -1.55
CA SER A 48 -8.68 -13.51 -2.90
C SER A 48 -7.34 -13.65 -3.59
N PHE A 49 -7.40 -13.94 -4.88
CA PHE A 49 -6.27 -13.98 -5.78
C PHE A 49 -6.62 -13.23 -7.06
N GLY A 50 -5.70 -12.40 -7.51
CA GLY A 50 -5.93 -11.59 -8.70
C GLY A 50 -4.67 -11.04 -9.30
N TRP A 51 -4.87 -10.11 -10.23
CA TRP A 51 -3.83 -9.44 -10.98
C TRP A 51 -4.05 -7.93 -10.91
N TRP A 52 -3.02 -7.24 -10.47
CA TRP A 52 -2.94 -5.80 -10.46
C TRP A 52 -2.01 -5.32 -11.59
N THR A 53 -2.41 -4.29 -12.32
CA THR A 53 -1.62 -3.73 -13.43
C THR A 53 -1.27 -2.27 -13.10
N PRO A 54 -0.28 -2.06 -12.19
CA PRO A 54 0.10 -0.71 -11.79
C PRO A 54 0.95 -0.02 -12.85
N SER A 55 0.73 1.29 -13.02
CA SER A 55 1.70 2.19 -13.63
C SER A 55 2.73 2.55 -12.57
N PRO A 56 4.00 2.18 -12.73
CA PRO A 56 5.06 2.54 -11.80
C PRO A 56 5.46 4.02 -11.99
N ASP A 57 5.90 4.65 -10.89
CA ASP A 57 6.57 5.95 -10.87
C ASP A 57 7.57 5.85 -9.73
N PHE A 58 8.80 5.44 -10.07
CA PHE A 58 9.82 5.08 -9.11
C PHE A 58 11.06 5.94 -9.29
N GLN A 59 11.45 6.63 -8.23
CA GLN A 59 12.64 7.45 -8.16
C GLN A 59 13.55 6.93 -7.06
N ILE A 60 14.82 6.77 -7.37
CA ILE A 60 15.83 6.22 -6.46
C ILE A 60 17.07 7.10 -6.52
N ALA A 61 17.62 7.42 -5.37
CA ALA A 61 18.98 7.97 -5.24
C ALA A 61 19.68 7.16 -4.15
N SER A 62 20.88 6.71 -4.43
CA SER A 62 21.69 5.94 -3.49
C SER A 62 23.09 6.53 -3.45
N GLU A 63 23.57 6.84 -2.23
CA GLU A 63 24.91 7.32 -1.98
C GLU A 63 25.82 6.15 -1.57
N SER A 64 27.08 6.19 -2.01
CA SER A 64 28.11 5.28 -1.54
C SER A 64 29.46 5.95 -1.53
N LEU A 65 30.27 5.66 -0.51
CA LEU A 65 31.64 6.16 -0.36
C LEU A 65 31.74 7.70 -0.36
N GLY A 66 30.71 8.41 0.11
CA GLY A 66 30.66 9.87 0.14
C GLY A 66 30.44 10.51 -1.24
N VAL A 67 29.98 9.72 -2.22
CA VAL A 67 29.59 10.23 -3.55
C VAL A 67 28.07 10.28 -3.61
N LEU A 68 27.51 11.49 -3.67
CA LEU A 68 26.06 11.70 -3.80
C LEU A 68 25.52 11.06 -5.08
N GLY A 69 24.53 10.18 -4.93
CA GLY A 69 23.83 9.58 -6.05
C GLY A 69 22.97 10.59 -6.80
N THR A 70 22.80 10.36 -8.08
CA THR A 70 21.83 11.11 -8.89
C THR A 70 20.45 10.52 -8.68
N VAL A 71 19.42 11.37 -8.60
CA VAL A 71 18.03 10.88 -8.65
C VAL A 71 17.77 10.24 -10.02
N ILE A 72 17.49 8.96 -10.01
CA ILE A 72 17.24 8.13 -11.19
C ILE A 72 15.75 7.88 -11.29
N ASP A 73 15.16 8.20 -12.44
CA ASP A 73 13.81 7.80 -12.80
C ASP A 73 13.83 6.42 -13.44
N ALA A 74 13.10 5.47 -12.83
CA ALA A 74 13.14 4.09 -13.29
C ALA A 74 12.49 3.89 -14.68
N ILE A 75 11.57 4.76 -15.08
CA ILE A 75 10.92 4.71 -16.39
C ILE A 75 11.80 5.39 -17.43
N ASP A 76 12.08 6.67 -17.21
CA ASP A 76 12.74 7.52 -18.20
C ASP A 76 14.23 7.18 -18.37
N ASP A 77 14.94 6.88 -17.27
CA ASP A 77 16.38 6.61 -17.30
C ASP A 77 16.70 5.13 -17.52
N LEU A 78 15.83 4.21 -17.02
CA LEU A 78 16.13 2.77 -16.99
C LEU A 78 15.19 1.93 -17.86
N GLY A 79 14.14 2.51 -18.44
CA GLY A 79 13.22 1.84 -19.36
C GLY A 79 12.30 0.82 -18.71
N ILE A 80 11.98 0.98 -17.42
CA ILE A 80 11.02 0.10 -16.74
C ILE A 80 9.62 0.36 -17.25
N GLU A 81 8.95 -0.71 -17.69
CA GLU A 81 7.61 -0.67 -18.23
C GLU A 81 6.56 -1.20 -17.24
N GLN A 82 5.31 -0.84 -17.50
CA GLN A 82 4.15 -1.36 -16.76
C GLN A 82 4.07 -2.88 -16.86
N LYS A 83 3.79 -3.55 -15.73
CA LYS A 83 3.70 -5.01 -15.65
C LYS A 83 2.52 -5.43 -14.79
N THR A 84 1.85 -6.50 -15.19
CA THR A 84 0.81 -7.14 -14.39
C THR A 84 1.44 -7.99 -13.30
N ILE A 85 0.97 -7.83 -12.07
CA ILE A 85 1.52 -8.40 -10.85
C ILE A 85 0.44 -9.22 -10.15
N PRO A 86 0.75 -10.44 -9.67
CA PRO A 86 -0.18 -11.21 -8.86
C PRO A 86 -0.36 -10.57 -7.49
N GLU A 87 -1.58 -10.61 -6.96
CA GLU A 87 -1.93 -10.13 -5.63
C GLU A 87 -2.68 -11.21 -4.87
N PHE A 88 -2.30 -11.43 -3.60
CA PHE A 88 -2.95 -12.36 -2.70
C PHE A 88 -3.44 -11.63 -1.46
N ARG A 89 -4.65 -11.95 -1.02
CA ARG A 89 -5.22 -11.47 0.24
C ARG A 89 -5.95 -12.60 0.95
N ILE A 90 -5.74 -12.71 2.25
CA ILE A 90 -6.48 -13.60 3.14
C ILE A 90 -7.03 -12.78 4.29
N VAL A 91 -8.31 -13.02 4.61
CA VAL A 91 -8.99 -12.42 5.76
C VAL A 91 -9.52 -13.55 6.63
N LEU A 92 -9.08 -13.60 7.88
CA LEU A 92 -9.58 -14.49 8.91
C LEU A 92 -10.53 -13.70 9.81
N ARG A 93 -11.75 -14.20 10.00
CA ARG A 93 -12.79 -13.54 10.76
C ARG A 93 -13.27 -14.43 11.92
N PRO A 94 -12.54 -14.42 13.08
CA PRO A 94 -12.92 -15.23 14.24
C PRO A 94 -14.20 -14.75 14.92
N ALA A 95 -14.56 -13.47 14.74
CA ALA A 95 -15.78 -12.88 15.28
C ALA A 95 -16.31 -11.78 14.33
N ARG A 96 -17.59 -11.42 14.48
CA ARG A 96 -18.28 -10.49 13.56
C ARG A 96 -17.56 -9.17 13.35
N LYS A 97 -16.89 -8.65 14.38
CA LYS A 97 -16.22 -7.34 14.38
C LYS A 97 -14.69 -7.41 14.33
N HIS A 98 -14.13 -8.61 14.32
CA HIS A 98 -12.68 -8.81 14.43
C HIS A 98 -12.18 -9.60 13.23
N LYS A 99 -11.23 -9.05 12.49
CA LYS A 99 -10.63 -9.68 11.33
C LYS A 99 -9.11 -9.55 11.39
N PHE A 100 -8.42 -10.60 10.95
CA PHE A 100 -6.98 -10.58 10.68
C PHE A 100 -6.77 -10.66 9.18
N ARG A 101 -5.89 -9.82 8.68
CA ARG A 101 -5.64 -9.69 7.24
C ARG A 101 -4.18 -10.02 6.95
N VAL A 102 -3.96 -10.75 5.87
CA VAL A 102 -2.63 -11.04 5.34
C VAL A 102 -2.68 -10.75 3.85
N ASP A 103 -1.91 -9.78 3.39
CA ASP A 103 -1.78 -9.48 1.96
C ASP A 103 -0.34 -9.69 1.54
N TYR A 104 -0.13 -10.18 0.32
CA TYR A 104 1.19 -10.31 -0.28
C TYR A 104 1.21 -9.69 -1.67
N LEU A 105 2.14 -8.77 -1.88
CA LEU A 105 2.29 -8.00 -3.11
C LEU A 105 3.74 -8.08 -3.61
N PRO A 106 4.06 -9.00 -4.54
CA PRO A 106 5.40 -9.19 -5.10
C PRO A 106 5.61 -8.37 -6.38
N MET A 107 5.87 -7.07 -6.26
CA MET A 107 6.21 -6.26 -7.43
C MET A 107 7.65 -6.54 -7.87
N SER A 108 7.85 -6.88 -9.14
CA SER A 108 9.17 -7.11 -9.72
C SER A 108 9.19 -6.68 -11.17
N TYR A 109 10.09 -5.77 -11.49
CA TYR A 109 10.29 -5.19 -12.80
C TYR A 109 11.71 -5.48 -13.27
N SER A 110 11.89 -5.65 -14.58
CA SER A 110 13.19 -5.79 -15.21
C SER A 110 13.18 -5.09 -16.57
N ALA A 111 14.25 -4.39 -16.89
CA ALA A 111 14.42 -3.73 -18.17
C ALA A 111 15.86 -3.87 -18.66
N THR A 112 16.04 -3.84 -19.98
CA THR A 112 17.34 -3.65 -20.61
C THR A 112 17.24 -2.42 -21.49
N SER A 113 18.04 -1.41 -21.18
CA SER A 113 18.02 -0.13 -21.86
C SER A 113 19.42 0.39 -22.10
N THR A 114 19.51 1.48 -22.83
CA THR A 114 20.76 2.23 -23.00
C THR A 114 20.64 3.51 -22.19
N VAL A 115 21.65 3.85 -21.43
CA VAL A 115 21.69 5.08 -20.62
C VAL A 115 21.53 6.30 -21.52
N HIS A 116 20.46 7.06 -21.33
CA HIS A 116 20.17 8.27 -22.09
C HIS A 116 20.74 9.54 -21.44
N ARG A 117 20.92 9.52 -20.13
CA ARG A 117 21.45 10.60 -19.32
C ARG A 117 22.48 10.05 -18.33
N GLU A 118 23.63 10.70 -18.22
CA GLU A 118 24.65 10.35 -17.24
C GLU A 118 24.09 10.43 -15.83
N PHE A 119 24.35 9.40 -15.01
CA PHE A 119 23.95 9.34 -13.63
C PHE A 119 24.96 8.57 -12.74
N ILE A 120 24.87 8.81 -11.44
CA ILE A 120 25.67 8.09 -10.42
C ILE A 120 24.70 7.24 -9.59
N PHE A 121 24.99 5.94 -9.48
CA PHE A 121 24.28 5.01 -8.64
C PHE A 121 25.27 4.20 -7.80
N ASN A 122 25.07 4.16 -6.49
CA ASN A 122 25.93 3.46 -5.53
C ASN A 122 27.42 3.80 -5.71
N GLY A 123 27.75 5.08 -5.93
CA GLY A 123 29.12 5.57 -6.13
C GLY A 123 29.71 5.32 -7.52
N ILE A 124 29.01 4.61 -8.41
CA ILE A 124 29.49 4.33 -9.77
C ILE A 124 28.79 5.25 -10.79
N LYS A 125 29.61 5.80 -11.70
CA LYS A 125 29.16 6.67 -12.77
C LYS A 125 28.80 5.85 -14.03
N TYR A 126 27.57 6.03 -14.51
CA TYR A 126 27.06 5.43 -15.74
C TYR A 126 27.01 6.48 -16.83
N ASN A 127 27.79 6.28 -17.88
CA ASN A 127 27.89 7.24 -18.99
C ASN A 127 26.77 7.00 -20.03
N VAL A 128 26.47 8.05 -20.79
CA VAL A 128 25.53 7.97 -21.92
C VAL A 128 25.95 6.89 -22.92
N ASN A 129 24.98 6.23 -23.53
CA ASN A 129 25.12 5.10 -24.47
C ASN A 129 25.66 3.79 -23.87
N LEU A 130 25.75 3.68 -22.52
CA LEU A 130 26.11 2.42 -21.87
C LEU A 130 24.89 1.49 -21.83
N PRO A 131 24.97 0.25 -22.35
CA PRO A 131 23.90 -0.74 -22.18
C PRO A 131 23.85 -1.20 -20.72
N VAL A 132 22.63 -1.14 -20.13
CA VAL A 132 22.38 -1.55 -18.74
C VAL A 132 21.20 -2.50 -18.67
N SER A 133 21.29 -3.46 -17.75
CA SER A 133 20.16 -4.28 -17.33
C SER A 133 19.78 -3.89 -15.92
N THR A 134 18.52 -3.54 -15.71
CA THR A 134 17.97 -3.08 -14.46
C THR A 134 16.97 -4.08 -13.90
N GLU A 135 17.06 -4.36 -12.62
CA GLU A 135 16.05 -5.12 -11.89
C GLU A 135 15.61 -4.29 -10.68
N LEU A 136 14.29 -4.11 -10.55
CA LEU A 136 13.66 -3.45 -9.42
C LEU A 136 12.65 -4.41 -8.79
N SER A 137 12.83 -4.74 -7.54
CA SER A 137 11.95 -5.61 -6.77
C SER A 137 11.42 -4.87 -5.55
N TRP A 138 10.10 -4.86 -5.39
CA TRP A 138 9.42 -4.36 -4.20
C TRP A 138 8.43 -5.42 -3.73
N LYS A 139 8.82 -6.18 -2.70
CA LYS A 139 8.00 -7.22 -2.10
C LYS A 139 7.51 -6.77 -0.75
N THR A 140 6.22 -6.91 -0.51
CA THR A 140 5.65 -6.50 0.77
C THR A 140 4.63 -7.50 1.27
N TRP A 141 4.73 -7.82 2.57
CA TRP A 141 3.74 -8.54 3.34
C TRP A 141 3.02 -7.54 4.23
N HIS A 142 1.71 -7.53 4.18
CA HIS A 142 0.87 -6.76 5.10
C HIS A 142 0.24 -7.72 6.09
N LEU A 143 0.44 -7.47 7.37
CA LEU A 143 -0.21 -8.17 8.47
C LEU A 143 -1.08 -7.17 9.19
N GLY A 144 -2.40 -7.34 9.17
CA GLY A 144 -3.36 -6.39 9.69
C GLY A 144 -4.33 -6.98 10.69
N TYR A 145 -4.74 -6.13 11.63
CA TYR A 145 -5.89 -6.38 12.48
C TYR A 145 -6.94 -5.31 12.19
N GLU A 146 -8.16 -5.76 11.86
CA GLU A 146 -9.32 -4.90 11.57
C GLU A 146 -10.35 -5.05 12.68
N TYR A 147 -10.84 -3.91 13.18
CA TYR A 147 -11.95 -3.85 14.12
C TYR A 147 -13.10 -3.02 13.55
N ASP A 148 -14.24 -3.68 13.30
CA ASP A 148 -15.46 -3.05 12.79
C ASP A 148 -16.26 -2.44 13.94
N PHE A 149 -16.12 -1.15 14.19
CA PHE A 149 -16.88 -0.47 15.24
C PHE A 149 -18.36 -0.27 14.84
N VAL A 150 -18.64 -0.15 13.55
CA VAL A 150 -19.99 -0.24 12.97
C VAL A 150 -20.09 -1.51 12.16
N TYR A 151 -21.06 -2.35 12.45
CA TYR A 151 -21.36 -3.57 11.71
C TYR A 151 -22.86 -3.76 11.58
N THR A 152 -23.37 -3.88 10.34
CA THR A 152 -24.77 -4.06 9.97
C THR A 152 -24.90 -5.15 8.92
N ASP A 153 -26.12 -5.57 8.61
CA ASP A 153 -26.39 -6.53 7.54
C ASP A 153 -26.09 -5.98 6.12
N ARG A 154 -25.86 -4.65 6.02
CA ARG A 154 -25.57 -3.93 4.76
C ARG A 154 -24.15 -3.42 4.65
N GLY A 155 -23.30 -3.69 5.62
CA GLY A 155 -21.93 -3.27 5.57
C GLY A 155 -21.34 -2.95 6.94
N PHE A 156 -20.12 -2.47 6.90
CA PHE A 156 -19.35 -2.15 8.11
C PHE A 156 -18.45 -0.92 7.89
N VAL A 157 -18.03 -0.34 9.00
CA VAL A 157 -16.95 0.65 9.05
C VAL A 157 -16.02 0.23 10.17
N GLY A 158 -14.74 0.17 9.89
CA GLY A 158 -13.72 -0.30 10.81
C GLY A 158 -12.43 0.50 10.74
N VAL A 159 -11.57 0.23 11.70
CA VAL A 159 -10.18 0.68 11.73
C VAL A 159 -9.26 -0.50 11.51
N VAL A 160 -8.12 -0.25 10.87
CA VAL A 160 -7.13 -1.28 10.56
C VAL A 160 -5.78 -0.85 11.13
N LEU A 161 -5.16 -1.73 11.90
CA LEU A 161 -3.77 -1.58 12.34
C LEU A 161 -2.93 -2.59 11.56
N GLN A 162 -1.89 -2.13 10.90
CA GLN A 162 -1.07 -2.98 10.02
C GLN A 162 0.41 -2.87 10.34
N ALA A 163 1.11 -4.00 10.15
CA ALA A 163 2.55 -4.05 10.01
C ALA A 163 2.87 -4.47 8.57
N LYS A 164 3.62 -3.64 7.85
CA LYS A 164 4.01 -3.87 6.46
C LYS A 164 5.50 -4.21 6.43
N ALA A 165 5.83 -5.48 6.24
CA ALA A 165 7.22 -5.92 6.06
C ALA A 165 7.59 -5.73 4.59
N THR A 166 8.38 -4.71 4.32
CA THR A 166 8.75 -4.25 2.97
C THR A 166 10.21 -4.56 2.69
N ASP A 167 10.48 -5.12 1.52
CA ASP A 167 11.82 -5.40 0.98
C ASP A 167 11.91 -4.81 -0.43
N ILE A 168 12.69 -3.74 -0.58
CA ILE A 168 12.93 -3.05 -1.84
C ILE A 168 14.37 -3.30 -2.24
N GLN A 169 14.58 -3.73 -3.46
CA GLN A 169 15.90 -3.94 -4.04
C GLN A 169 15.92 -3.37 -5.46
N ALA A 170 16.87 -2.48 -5.72
CA ALA A 170 17.19 -1.99 -7.04
C ALA A 170 18.59 -2.49 -7.42
N SER A 171 18.78 -3.00 -8.63
CA SER A 171 20.08 -3.33 -9.16
C SER A 171 20.25 -2.88 -10.60
N ILE A 172 21.44 -2.39 -10.91
CA ILE A 172 21.85 -1.96 -12.24
C ILE A 172 23.11 -2.74 -12.60
N GLN A 173 23.09 -3.40 -13.74
CA GLN A 173 24.23 -4.17 -14.27
C GLN A 173 24.66 -3.61 -15.62
N ALA A 174 25.94 -3.32 -15.74
CA ALA A 174 26.57 -2.97 -17.03
C ALA A 174 27.76 -3.90 -17.26
N SER A 175 27.93 -4.37 -18.50
CA SER A 175 29.01 -5.35 -18.84
C SER A 175 30.39 -4.83 -18.52
N ALA A 176 30.61 -3.52 -18.58
CA ALA A 176 31.89 -2.86 -18.31
C ALA A 176 32.12 -2.51 -16.84
N LEU A 177 31.04 -2.36 -16.01
CA LEU A 177 31.13 -1.84 -14.63
C LEU A 177 30.73 -2.87 -13.58
N GLY A 178 30.16 -4.02 -13.98
CA GLY A 178 29.66 -5.03 -13.07
C GLY A 178 28.20 -4.80 -12.67
N ARG A 179 27.80 -5.37 -11.53
CA ARG A 179 26.46 -5.25 -10.96
C ARG A 179 26.52 -4.52 -9.64
N GLU A 180 25.75 -3.46 -9.56
CA GLU A 180 25.54 -2.69 -8.33
C GLU A 180 24.11 -2.86 -7.84
N PHE A 181 23.90 -2.80 -6.52
CA PHE A 181 22.58 -2.91 -5.93
C PHE A 181 22.42 -2.02 -4.69
N ALA A 182 21.22 -1.51 -4.52
CA ALA A 182 20.76 -0.88 -3.29
C ALA A 182 19.57 -1.68 -2.73
N ARG A 183 19.50 -1.84 -1.42
CA ARG A 183 18.45 -2.59 -0.74
C ARG A 183 18.00 -1.88 0.51
N ALA A 184 16.68 -1.74 0.68
CA ALA A 184 16.05 -1.23 1.88
C ALA A 184 15.05 -2.25 2.42
N GLN A 185 15.13 -2.52 3.71
CA GLN A 185 14.18 -3.39 4.41
C GLN A 185 13.66 -2.68 5.64
N ALA A 186 12.35 -2.52 5.75
CA ALA A 186 11.75 -1.89 6.91
C ALA A 186 10.39 -2.51 7.27
N PRO A 187 10.11 -2.73 8.56
CA PRO A 187 8.77 -2.91 9.04
C PRO A 187 8.11 -1.53 9.14
N LEU A 188 7.03 -1.29 8.40
CA LEU A 188 6.27 -0.04 8.40
C LEU A 188 4.95 -0.25 9.15
N PRO A 189 4.78 0.27 10.37
CA PRO A 189 3.49 0.27 11.03
C PRO A 189 2.57 1.28 10.34
N ALA A 190 1.36 0.88 10.01
CA ALA A 190 0.37 1.77 9.40
C ALA A 190 -0.97 1.67 10.14
N ILE A 191 -1.71 2.75 10.13
CA ILE A 191 -3.07 2.81 10.61
C ILE A 191 -3.99 3.19 9.47
N GLY A 192 -5.19 2.61 9.41
CA GLY A 192 -6.12 2.87 8.34
C GLY A 192 -7.57 2.81 8.76
N GLY A 193 -8.41 3.20 7.82
CA GLY A 193 -9.84 3.03 7.87
C GLY A 193 -10.34 2.17 6.72
N ILE A 194 -11.35 1.36 6.98
CA ILE A 194 -12.02 0.53 5.99
C ILE A 194 -13.52 0.64 6.12
N GLY A 195 -14.21 0.61 4.98
CA GLY A 195 -15.66 0.54 4.97
C GLY A 195 -16.18 -0.23 3.79
N ARG A 196 -17.23 -1.00 4.02
CA ARG A 196 -17.98 -1.74 2.98
C ARG A 196 -19.44 -1.39 3.06
N ILE A 197 -20.06 -1.19 1.91
CA ILE A 197 -21.49 -1.05 1.78
C ILE A 197 -22.02 -1.98 0.68
N TYR A 198 -23.13 -2.65 0.95
CA TYR A 198 -23.86 -3.42 -0.04
C TYR A 198 -24.93 -2.53 -0.71
N VAL A 199 -24.76 -2.30 -2.02
CA VAL A 199 -25.72 -1.52 -2.85
C VAL A 199 -26.95 -2.38 -3.16
N VAL A 200 -26.72 -3.67 -3.39
CA VAL A 200 -27.75 -4.73 -3.48
C VAL A 200 -27.21 -5.95 -2.73
N PRO A 201 -28.04 -6.97 -2.42
CA PRO A 201 -27.61 -8.07 -1.55
C PRO A 201 -26.33 -8.79 -1.96
N ASN A 202 -26.03 -8.82 -3.26
CA ASN A 202 -24.87 -9.52 -3.81
C ASN A 202 -23.79 -8.62 -4.41
N ILE A 203 -23.93 -7.29 -4.32
CA ILE A 203 -22.91 -6.33 -4.82
C ILE A 203 -22.53 -5.36 -3.72
N SER A 204 -21.25 -5.30 -3.41
CA SER A 204 -20.71 -4.37 -2.44
C SER A 204 -19.62 -3.46 -3.04
N ILE A 205 -19.45 -2.31 -2.41
CA ILE A 205 -18.33 -1.39 -2.61
C ILE A 205 -17.56 -1.33 -1.32
N THR A 206 -16.24 -1.50 -1.41
CA THR A 206 -15.32 -1.42 -0.26
C THR A 206 -14.27 -0.37 -0.55
N GLY A 207 -14.00 0.49 0.41
CA GLY A 207 -12.90 1.44 0.38
C GLY A 207 -12.01 1.25 1.61
N GLN A 208 -10.71 1.31 1.40
CA GLN A 208 -9.69 1.25 2.45
C GLN A 208 -8.66 2.34 2.21
N LEU A 209 -8.19 2.96 3.27
CA LEU A 209 -7.11 3.93 3.25
C LEU A 209 -6.20 3.69 4.45
N ASP A 210 -4.95 3.39 4.18
CA ASP A 210 -3.90 3.21 5.20
C ASP A 210 -2.86 4.30 5.06
N PHE A 211 -2.31 4.75 6.17
CA PHE A 211 -1.25 5.74 6.17
C PHE A 211 -0.25 5.54 7.30
N LEU A 212 0.98 6.00 7.05
CA LEU A 212 2.05 6.18 8.02
C LEU A 212 2.78 7.47 7.68
N LYS A 213 3.21 8.19 8.69
CA LYS A 213 4.16 9.29 8.53
C LYS A 213 5.15 9.28 9.69
N ILE A 214 6.43 9.13 9.38
CA ILE A 214 7.55 9.36 10.29
C ILE A 214 8.11 10.73 9.90
N PRO A 215 7.86 11.78 10.68
CA PRO A 215 8.29 13.13 10.32
C PRO A 215 9.77 13.33 10.62
N GLU A 216 10.41 14.20 9.86
CA GLU A 216 11.80 14.69 10.04
C GLU A 216 12.10 15.16 11.47
N ALA A 217 11.09 15.69 12.17
CA ALA A 217 11.23 16.14 13.55
C ALA A 217 11.59 15.02 14.55
N ILE A 218 11.44 13.74 14.19
CA ILE A 218 11.81 12.59 15.03
C ILE A 218 13.29 12.24 14.79
N ASP A 219 13.69 12.06 13.55
CA ASP A 219 15.07 11.83 13.13
C ASP A 219 15.22 12.29 11.66
N GLU A 220 16.19 13.17 11.39
CA GLU A 220 16.45 13.68 10.04
C GLU A 220 16.96 12.59 9.08
N ARG A 221 17.58 11.53 9.62
CA ARG A 221 18.16 10.42 8.85
C ARG A 221 17.16 9.30 8.53
N TYR A 222 16.01 9.28 9.23
CA TYR A 222 15.00 8.21 9.11
C TYR A 222 13.62 8.80 8.96
N GLN A 223 13.23 9.04 7.72
CA GLN A 223 11.94 9.59 7.39
C GLN A 223 11.17 8.58 6.53
N ALA A 224 9.89 8.48 6.73
CA ALA A 224 9.04 7.69 5.84
C ALA A 224 7.63 8.29 5.78
N HIS A 225 7.07 8.26 4.60
CA HIS A 225 5.64 8.39 4.43
C HIS A 225 5.12 7.22 3.61
N TYR A 226 3.99 6.71 4.01
CA TYR A 226 3.31 5.65 3.30
C TYR A 226 1.82 5.95 3.25
N TRP A 227 1.21 5.79 2.10
CA TRP A 227 -0.22 5.71 1.97
C TRP A 227 -0.67 4.75 0.87
N ASP A 228 -1.75 4.04 1.16
CA ASP A 228 -2.30 2.99 0.34
C ASP A 228 -3.81 3.18 0.29
N PHE A 229 -4.31 3.48 -0.88
CA PHE A 229 -5.73 3.63 -1.15
C PHE A 229 -6.19 2.48 -2.02
N ASP A 230 -7.24 1.78 -1.56
CA ASP A 230 -7.85 0.66 -2.27
C ASP A 230 -9.37 0.85 -2.33
N LEU A 231 -9.92 0.92 -3.52
CA LEU A 231 -11.36 1.04 -3.76
C LEU A 231 -11.81 -0.04 -4.73
N TYR A 232 -12.72 -0.91 -4.30
CA TYR A 232 -13.18 -2.02 -5.12
C TYR A 232 -14.66 -2.36 -4.97
N GLY A 233 -15.22 -2.84 -6.09
CA GLY A 233 -16.51 -3.48 -6.15
C GLY A 233 -16.38 -4.99 -6.08
N THR A 234 -17.27 -5.65 -5.35
CA THR A 234 -17.36 -7.11 -5.29
C THR A 234 -18.74 -7.56 -5.78
N VAL A 235 -18.77 -8.51 -6.70
CA VAL A 235 -19.98 -9.23 -7.12
C VAL A 235 -19.90 -10.63 -6.53
N ASN A 236 -20.82 -10.98 -5.63
CA ASN A 236 -20.94 -12.28 -5.01
C ASN A 236 -21.90 -13.14 -5.83
N PHE A 237 -21.42 -14.21 -6.41
CA PHE A 237 -22.26 -15.17 -7.16
C PHE A 237 -23.08 -16.04 -6.21
N ASN A 238 -22.50 -16.34 -5.05
CA ASN A 238 -23.13 -16.99 -3.90
C ASN A 238 -22.31 -16.63 -2.63
N ASP A 239 -22.58 -17.26 -1.49
CA ASP A 239 -21.87 -16.99 -0.23
C ASP A 239 -20.39 -17.40 -0.27
N TYR A 240 -20.01 -18.30 -1.16
CA TYR A 240 -18.67 -18.91 -1.22
C TYR A 240 -17.76 -18.31 -2.29
N VAL A 241 -18.33 -17.81 -3.39
CA VAL A 241 -17.55 -17.37 -4.57
C VAL A 241 -18.01 -16.01 -5.04
N GLY A 242 -17.06 -15.17 -5.38
CA GLY A 242 -17.27 -13.84 -5.94
C GLY A 242 -16.12 -13.39 -6.83
N ALA A 243 -16.29 -12.22 -7.43
CA ALA A 243 -15.27 -11.53 -8.21
C ALA A 243 -15.17 -10.08 -7.76
N GLN A 244 -13.97 -9.53 -7.85
CA GLN A 244 -13.67 -8.14 -7.50
C GLN A 244 -13.03 -7.43 -8.67
N ILE A 245 -13.34 -6.14 -8.80
CA ILE A 245 -12.63 -5.19 -9.64
C ILE A 245 -12.36 -3.95 -8.80
N GLY A 246 -11.15 -3.44 -8.85
CA GLY A 246 -10.78 -2.30 -8.03
C GLY A 246 -9.68 -1.45 -8.64
N TYR A 247 -9.46 -0.33 -7.98
CA TYR A 247 -8.37 0.59 -8.23
C TYR A 247 -7.57 0.76 -6.94
N ARG A 248 -6.26 0.54 -7.04
CA ARG A 248 -5.32 0.71 -5.92
C ARG A 248 -4.26 1.72 -6.27
N ARG A 249 -3.87 2.51 -5.29
CA ARG A 249 -2.74 3.43 -5.36
C ARG A 249 -1.91 3.32 -4.10
N ILE A 250 -0.63 3.04 -4.26
CA ILE A 250 0.37 3.01 -3.20
C ILE A 250 1.35 4.15 -3.45
N ASP A 251 1.74 4.83 -2.38
CA ASP A 251 2.75 5.90 -2.39
C ASP A 251 3.63 5.69 -1.15
N LEU A 252 4.91 5.42 -1.39
CA LEU A 252 5.93 5.20 -0.37
C LEU A 252 7.12 6.09 -0.66
N GLY A 253 7.42 7.00 0.25
CA GLY A 253 8.68 7.73 0.25
C GLY A 253 9.45 7.43 1.52
N TYR A 254 10.76 7.32 1.39
CA TYR A 254 11.65 7.13 2.52
C TYR A 254 12.97 7.86 2.34
N VAL A 255 13.55 8.20 3.48
CA VAL A 255 14.93 8.60 3.65
C VAL A 255 15.52 7.65 4.68
N PHE A 256 16.57 6.95 4.31
CA PHE A 256 17.27 6.03 5.20
C PHE A 256 18.76 6.31 5.10
N GLU A 257 19.29 7.02 6.09
CA GLU A 257 20.65 7.57 6.09
C GLU A 257 20.85 8.46 4.83
N ASP A 258 21.64 7.98 3.86
CA ASP A 258 21.98 8.71 2.64
C ASP A 258 21.19 8.22 1.41
N ASP A 259 20.35 7.17 1.58
CA ASP A 259 19.51 6.61 0.55
C ASP A 259 18.12 7.24 0.55
N HIS A 260 17.63 7.61 -0.63
CA HIS A 260 16.31 8.19 -0.84
C HIS A 260 15.53 7.38 -1.86
N GLY A 261 14.28 7.11 -1.57
CA GLY A 261 13.39 6.45 -2.51
C GLY A 261 11.99 7.04 -2.49
N ASN A 262 11.41 7.18 -3.67
CA ASN A 262 10.02 7.55 -3.85
C ASN A 262 9.39 6.56 -4.83
N PHE A 263 8.43 5.79 -4.33
CA PHE A 263 7.80 4.68 -5.06
C PHE A 263 6.31 4.91 -5.10
N LYS A 264 5.78 5.16 -6.28
CA LYS A 264 4.35 5.27 -6.52
C LYS A 264 3.92 4.22 -7.52
N ALA A 265 2.82 3.56 -7.20
CA ALA A 265 2.21 2.58 -8.08
C ALA A 265 0.70 2.73 -8.03
N LYS A 266 0.04 2.85 -9.18
CA LYS A 266 -1.41 3.04 -9.27
C LYS A 266 -1.97 2.28 -10.46
N GLY A 267 -3.11 1.63 -10.30
CA GLY A 267 -3.71 0.89 -11.39
C GLY A 267 -4.95 0.11 -11.01
N LEU A 268 -5.57 -0.46 -12.02
CA LEU A 268 -6.71 -1.35 -11.87
C LEU A 268 -6.25 -2.76 -11.54
N TYR A 269 -7.08 -3.48 -10.79
CA TYR A 269 -6.92 -4.90 -10.54
C TYR A 269 -8.23 -5.66 -10.70
N PHE A 270 -8.09 -6.96 -10.90
CA PHE A 270 -9.18 -7.91 -10.94
C PHE A 270 -8.81 -9.13 -10.11
N SER A 271 -9.73 -9.64 -9.29
CA SER A 271 -9.49 -10.83 -8.47
C SER A 271 -10.73 -11.71 -8.34
N GLY A 272 -10.49 -13.00 -8.17
CA GLY A 272 -11.48 -13.97 -7.70
C GLY A 272 -11.45 -14.03 -6.17
N VAL A 273 -12.60 -14.30 -5.57
CA VAL A 273 -12.78 -14.43 -4.12
C VAL A 273 -13.42 -15.75 -3.80
N VAL A 274 -12.86 -16.44 -2.80
CA VAL A 274 -13.44 -17.64 -2.22
C VAL A 274 -13.59 -17.48 -0.72
N ARG A 275 -14.65 -18.07 -0.14
CA ARG A 275 -15.01 -17.92 1.27
C ARG A 275 -15.41 -19.27 1.87
N TYR A 276 -15.17 -19.35 3.19
CA TYR A 276 -15.58 -20.50 4.01
C TYR A 276 -16.07 -20.01 5.38
#